data_3be98d430708e5e6b3ce430044e3f2e9
#
_entry.id   3be98d430708e5e6b3ce430044e3f2e9
#
_cell.length_a   1.000
_cell.length_b   1.000
_cell.length_c   1.000
_cell.angle_alpha   90.00
_cell.angle_beta   90.00
_cell.angle_gamma   90.00
#
_symmetry.space_group_name_H-M   'P 1'
#
loop_
_entity.id
_entity.type
_entity.pdbx_description
1 polymer ?
#
loop_
_entity_poly.entity_id
_entity_poly.type
_entity_poly.pdbx_seq_one_letter_code
_entity_poly.pdbx_strand_id
1 'polypeptide(L)'
;MITRRTLTLMLAAAAATGGAPASAMATLDQLSRYFNDLTTLRARFQQFNDDGSTSSGTLYIRRPGRARFEYDPPAAALVMAGGGQVAIFDNRSNSKRPEQYPLRRTPLNLILERRVDLGARDMVIGHFGDETTTTLVAQDPDAPENGRIEIQFSNEPLALTEWTIVDGGGARTRVVLSEFETGLQFPARLFNIVQEQEARGG
;
A
#
# COMPACT_ATOMS: atom_id res chain seq x y z
N MET A 1 65.27 9.93 -53.99
CA MET A 1 65.20 10.10 -52.53
C MET A 1 63.73 10.21 -52.15
N ILE A 2 63.17 9.19 -51.56
CA ILE A 2 61.73 9.06 -51.27
C ILE A 2 61.54 9.29 -49.77
N THR A 3 60.86 10.38 -49.43
CA THR A 3 60.53 10.71 -48.04
C THR A 3 59.17 10.04 -47.66
N ARG A 4 59.27 9.15 -46.75
CA ARG A 4 58.05 8.48 -46.15
C ARG A 4 57.37 9.45 -45.16
N ARG A 5 56.12 9.84 -45.45
CA ARG A 5 55.20 10.48 -44.49
C ARG A 5 54.45 9.41 -43.73
N THR A 6 54.76 9.29 -42.49
CA THR A 6 53.98 8.47 -41.54
C THR A 6 52.70 9.22 -41.14
N LEU A 7 51.54 8.64 -41.51
CA LEU A 7 50.20 9.13 -41.14
C LEU A 7 49.78 8.44 -39.83
N THR A 8 49.79 9.20 -38.74
CA THR A 8 49.32 8.71 -37.43
C THR A 8 47.82 8.88 -37.36
N LEU A 9 47.03 7.79 -37.42
CA LEU A 9 45.60 7.79 -37.12
C LEU A 9 45.43 7.82 -35.60
N MET A 10 44.93 8.95 -35.08
CA MET A 10 44.41 9.02 -33.73
C MET A 10 42.99 8.44 -33.72
N LEU A 11 42.82 7.28 -33.09
CA LEU A 11 41.51 6.68 -32.80
C LEU A 11 40.95 7.36 -31.57
N ALA A 12 39.99 8.29 -31.72
CA ALA A 12 39.25 8.87 -30.62
C ALA A 12 38.23 7.85 -30.14
N ALA A 13 38.49 7.18 -29.01
CA ALA A 13 37.50 6.35 -28.31
C ALA A 13 36.49 7.27 -27.61
N ALA A 14 35.33 7.44 -28.19
CA ALA A 14 34.18 8.07 -27.53
C ALA A 14 33.67 7.12 -26.42
N ALA A 15 34.01 7.40 -25.16
CA ALA A 15 33.43 6.78 -24.02
C ALA A 15 31.97 7.23 -23.94
N ALA A 16 31.05 6.37 -24.38
CA ALA A 16 29.62 6.52 -24.10
C ALA A 16 29.41 6.28 -22.60
N THR A 17 29.38 7.35 -21.82
CA THR A 17 28.90 7.31 -20.45
C THR A 17 27.41 7.07 -20.52
N GLY A 18 27.02 5.80 -20.47
CA GLY A 18 25.61 5.40 -20.23
C GLY A 18 25.24 5.86 -18.84
N GLY A 19 24.67 7.07 -18.71
CA GLY A 19 24.02 7.50 -17.49
C GLY A 19 22.87 6.52 -17.22
N ALA A 20 22.90 5.84 -16.07
CA ALA A 20 21.72 5.14 -15.60
C ALA A 20 20.55 6.15 -15.57
N PRO A 21 19.35 5.79 -16.06
CA PRO A 21 18.22 6.68 -15.96
C PRO A 21 18.04 7.05 -14.49
N ALA A 22 18.03 8.35 -14.18
CA ALA A 22 17.68 8.83 -12.85
C ALA A 22 16.31 8.26 -12.53
N SER A 23 16.18 7.58 -11.37
CA SER A 23 14.91 7.09 -10.90
C SER A 23 13.98 8.28 -10.74
N ALA A 24 12.93 8.33 -11.52
CA ALA A 24 11.93 9.39 -11.44
C ALA A 24 10.79 8.93 -10.56
N MET A 25 10.08 9.89 -9.96
CA MET A 25 8.83 9.66 -9.26
C MET A 25 7.90 8.76 -10.10
N ALA A 26 7.30 7.73 -9.47
CA ALA A 26 6.41 6.81 -10.16
C ALA A 26 5.14 7.53 -10.66
N THR A 27 4.75 7.29 -11.90
CA THR A 27 3.55 7.88 -12.49
C THR A 27 2.26 7.22 -11.96
N LEU A 28 1.11 7.91 -12.08
CA LEU A 28 -0.19 7.35 -11.69
C LEU A 28 -0.51 6.03 -12.41
N ASP A 29 -0.06 5.89 -13.66
CA ASP A 29 -0.19 4.66 -14.43
C ASP A 29 0.66 3.52 -13.87
N GLN A 30 1.88 3.82 -13.40
CA GLN A 30 2.74 2.82 -12.75
C GLN A 30 2.15 2.39 -11.42
N LEU A 31 1.64 3.32 -10.61
CA LEU A 31 0.97 3.01 -9.35
C LEU A 31 -0.32 2.21 -9.57
N SER A 32 -1.11 2.56 -10.61
CA SER A 32 -2.31 1.80 -10.99
C SER A 32 -1.96 0.36 -11.37
N ARG A 33 -0.92 0.17 -12.20
CA ARG A 33 -0.41 -1.18 -12.55
C ARG A 33 0.07 -1.93 -11.32
N TYR A 34 0.88 -1.30 -10.46
CA TYR A 34 1.35 -1.91 -9.22
C TYR A 34 0.19 -2.50 -8.40
N PHE A 35 -0.85 -1.70 -8.14
CA PHE A 35 -2.02 -2.20 -7.42
C PHE A 35 -2.75 -3.32 -8.19
N ASN A 36 -2.89 -3.22 -9.49
CA ASN A 36 -3.60 -4.23 -10.28
C ASN A 36 -2.86 -5.56 -10.36
N ASP A 37 -1.53 -5.54 -10.33
CA ASP A 37 -0.66 -6.72 -10.36
C ASP A 37 -0.51 -7.36 -8.97
N LEU A 38 -0.67 -6.57 -7.90
CA LEU A 38 -0.61 -7.05 -6.53
C LEU A 38 -1.83 -7.92 -6.20
N THR A 39 -1.69 -9.24 -6.29
CA THR A 39 -2.77 -10.19 -5.98
C THR A 39 -2.80 -10.57 -4.51
N THR A 40 -1.63 -10.85 -3.92
CA THR A 40 -1.47 -11.23 -2.51
C THR A 40 -0.24 -10.57 -1.91
N LEU A 41 -0.35 -10.23 -0.62
CA LEU A 41 0.76 -9.67 0.16
C LEU A 41 0.68 -10.22 1.58
N ARG A 42 1.81 -10.60 2.14
CA ARG A 42 2.06 -10.71 3.58
C ARG A 42 3.14 -9.71 3.94
N ALA A 43 2.96 -8.98 5.01
CA ALA A 43 3.94 -8.04 5.53
C ALA A 43 3.83 -7.92 7.05
N ARG A 44 4.92 -7.55 7.71
CA ARG A 44 4.84 -6.99 9.06
C ARG A 44 4.38 -5.56 8.96
N PHE A 45 3.59 -5.10 9.93
CA PHE A 45 3.22 -3.70 10.02
C PHE A 45 3.52 -3.12 11.41
N GLN A 46 3.78 -1.83 11.41
CA GLN A 46 3.79 -1.00 12.60
C GLN A 46 2.80 0.15 12.41
N GLN A 47 1.89 0.31 13.35
CA GLN A 47 0.85 1.34 13.34
C GLN A 47 1.16 2.39 14.39
N PHE A 48 0.99 3.65 14.01
CA PHE A 48 1.12 4.84 14.85
C PHE A 48 -0.21 5.58 14.83
N ASN A 49 -0.80 5.76 16.00
CA ASN A 49 -2.08 6.45 16.16
C ASN A 49 -1.88 7.90 16.57
N ASP A 50 -2.91 8.72 16.38
CA ASP A 50 -2.90 10.15 16.67
C ASP A 50 -2.68 10.46 18.17
N ASP A 51 -3.11 9.57 19.05
CA ASP A 51 -2.89 9.64 20.50
C ASP A 51 -1.46 9.28 20.96
N GLY A 52 -0.55 9.01 20.00
CA GLY A 52 0.83 8.58 20.24
C GLY A 52 0.99 7.10 20.57
N SER A 53 -0.11 6.33 20.66
CA SER A 53 -0.02 4.90 20.87
C SER A 53 0.51 4.19 19.62
N THR A 54 1.23 3.08 19.83
CA THR A 54 1.77 2.26 18.75
C THR A 54 1.33 0.81 18.92
N SER A 55 1.19 0.11 17.79
CA SER A 55 0.95 -1.32 17.74
C SER A 55 1.63 -1.94 16.53
N SER A 56 1.84 -3.24 16.57
CA SER A 56 2.43 -4.00 15.46
C SER A 56 1.62 -5.25 15.18
N GLY A 57 1.93 -5.89 14.06
CA GLY A 57 1.22 -7.11 13.70
C GLY A 57 1.64 -7.65 12.34
N THR A 58 0.83 -8.58 11.83
CA THR A 58 0.97 -9.14 10.49
C THR A 58 -0.23 -8.77 9.64
N LEU A 59 0.07 -8.25 8.46
CA LEU A 59 -0.91 -7.92 7.43
C LEU A 59 -0.93 -9.01 6.37
N TYR A 60 -2.13 -9.44 6.03
CA TYR A 60 -2.40 -10.29 4.87
C TYR A 60 -3.36 -9.55 3.93
N ILE A 61 -3.00 -9.45 2.67
CA ILE A 61 -3.88 -8.92 1.61
C ILE A 61 -4.09 -10.00 0.56
N ARG A 62 -5.34 -10.15 0.12
CA ARG A 62 -5.73 -10.93 -1.06
C ARG A 62 -6.72 -10.13 -1.86
N ARG A 63 -6.24 -9.47 -2.88
CA ARG A 63 -7.09 -8.66 -3.74
C ARG A 63 -7.94 -9.54 -4.69
N PRO A 64 -9.13 -9.06 -5.03
CA PRO A 64 -9.79 -7.86 -4.52
C PRO A 64 -10.50 -8.07 -3.18
N GLY A 65 -10.64 -6.98 -2.42
CA GLY A 65 -11.60 -6.85 -1.32
C GLY A 65 -11.31 -7.62 -0.04
N ARG A 66 -10.09 -8.18 0.13
CA ARG A 66 -9.74 -8.97 1.31
C ARG A 66 -8.45 -8.48 1.94
N ALA A 67 -8.51 -8.24 3.25
CA ALA A 67 -7.35 -7.97 4.09
C ALA A 67 -7.58 -8.53 5.49
N ARG A 68 -6.50 -8.79 6.21
CA ARG A 68 -6.49 -9.23 7.60
C ARG A 68 -5.29 -8.62 8.30
N PHE A 69 -5.54 -7.86 9.36
CA PHE A 69 -4.53 -7.30 10.24
C PHE A 69 -4.60 -8.03 11.58
N GLU A 70 -3.61 -8.83 11.86
CA GLU A 70 -3.46 -9.54 13.13
C GLU A 70 -2.50 -8.75 14.02
N TYR A 71 -3.03 -8.12 15.06
CA TYR A 71 -2.23 -7.33 15.98
C TYR A 71 -1.54 -8.22 17.00
N ASP A 72 -0.28 -7.92 17.28
CA ASP A 72 0.49 -8.59 18.31
C ASP A 72 0.00 -8.21 19.72
N PRO A 73 0.20 -9.08 20.73
CA PRO A 73 -0.02 -8.69 22.13
C PRO A 73 0.81 -7.44 22.50
N PRO A 74 0.31 -6.57 23.37
CA PRO A 74 -0.92 -6.69 24.15
C PRO A 74 -2.19 -6.20 23.42
N ALA A 75 -2.07 -5.65 22.21
CA ALA A 75 -3.23 -5.15 21.47
C ALA A 75 -4.23 -6.26 21.13
N ALA A 76 -3.72 -7.40 20.64
CA ALA A 76 -4.47 -8.61 20.33
C ALA A 76 -5.82 -8.37 19.59
N ALA A 77 -5.90 -7.25 18.85
CA ALA A 77 -7.04 -6.92 18.00
C ALA A 77 -6.95 -7.65 16.66
N LEU A 78 -8.05 -7.72 15.96
CA LEU A 78 -8.09 -8.24 14.60
C LEU A 78 -8.99 -7.34 13.75
N VAL A 79 -8.45 -6.85 12.63
CA VAL A 79 -9.23 -6.13 11.62
C VAL A 79 -9.27 -6.95 10.34
N MET A 80 -10.46 -7.17 9.82
CA MET A 80 -10.65 -7.97 8.60
C MET A 80 -11.45 -7.21 7.57
N ALA A 81 -11.03 -7.27 6.31
CA ALA A 81 -11.85 -6.91 5.16
C ALA A 81 -12.26 -8.17 4.42
N GLY A 82 -13.54 -8.33 4.15
CA GLY A 82 -14.09 -9.48 3.43
C GLY A 82 -15.58 -9.30 3.15
N GLY A 83 -16.08 -9.87 2.05
CA GLY A 83 -17.51 -9.77 1.71
C GLY A 83 -18.04 -8.33 1.55
N GLY A 84 -17.16 -7.37 1.22
CA GLY A 84 -17.52 -5.95 1.10
C GLY A 84 -17.66 -5.21 2.43
N GLN A 85 -17.28 -5.83 3.53
CA GLN A 85 -17.29 -5.24 4.87
C GLN A 85 -15.88 -5.18 5.45
N VAL A 86 -15.68 -4.24 6.38
CA VAL A 86 -14.57 -4.25 7.34
C VAL A 86 -15.15 -4.60 8.69
N ALA A 87 -14.55 -5.58 9.37
CA ALA A 87 -14.92 -6.02 10.71
C ALA A 87 -13.75 -5.80 11.67
N ILE A 88 -14.02 -5.19 12.82
CA ILE A 88 -13.06 -4.94 13.89
C ILE A 88 -13.42 -5.79 15.09
N PHE A 89 -12.56 -6.74 15.43
CA PHE A 89 -12.66 -7.58 16.62
C PHE A 89 -11.73 -7.01 17.68
N ASP A 90 -12.30 -6.40 18.72
CA ASP A 90 -11.53 -5.90 19.86
C ASP A 90 -11.71 -6.85 21.04
N ASN A 91 -10.61 -7.48 21.45
CA ASN A 91 -10.63 -8.41 22.59
C ASN A 91 -10.84 -7.72 23.95
N ARG A 92 -10.76 -6.39 24.01
CA ARG A 92 -11.08 -5.60 25.21
C ARG A 92 -12.58 -5.27 25.31
N SER A 93 -13.31 -5.41 24.20
CA SER A 93 -14.75 -5.19 24.19
C SER A 93 -15.47 -6.37 24.85
N ASN A 94 -16.47 -6.09 25.68
CA ASN A 94 -17.39 -7.10 26.21
C ASN A 94 -18.31 -7.68 25.13
N SER A 95 -18.31 -7.09 23.93
CA SER A 95 -19.07 -7.57 22.79
C SER A 95 -18.30 -8.67 22.06
N LYS A 96 -18.93 -9.83 21.91
CA LYS A 96 -18.39 -10.91 21.06
C LYS A 96 -18.60 -10.66 19.57
N ARG A 97 -19.36 -9.61 19.22
CA ARG A 97 -19.62 -9.24 17.83
C ARG A 97 -18.66 -8.14 17.40
N PRO A 98 -18.07 -8.26 16.20
CA PRO A 98 -17.22 -7.21 15.68
C PRO A 98 -18.06 -5.97 15.30
N GLU A 99 -17.44 -4.80 15.39
CA GLU A 99 -17.95 -3.62 14.70
C GLU A 99 -17.76 -3.81 13.19
N GLN A 100 -18.77 -3.47 12.40
CA GLN A 100 -18.72 -3.66 10.95
C GLN A 100 -19.08 -2.40 10.20
N TYR A 101 -18.32 -2.13 9.14
CA TYR A 101 -18.50 -1.00 8.25
C TYR A 101 -18.40 -1.44 6.78
N PRO A 102 -19.14 -0.81 5.86
CA PRO A 102 -18.97 -1.07 4.44
C PRO A 102 -17.55 -0.70 3.98
N LEU A 103 -16.82 -1.65 3.38
CA LEU A 103 -15.44 -1.43 2.90
C LEU A 103 -15.34 -0.21 1.97
N ARG A 104 -16.33 -0.02 1.09
CA ARG A 104 -16.39 1.11 0.16
C ARG A 104 -16.41 2.50 0.80
N ARG A 105 -16.78 2.58 2.10
CA ARG A 105 -16.79 3.83 2.88
C ARG A 105 -15.49 4.05 3.65
N THR A 106 -14.50 3.22 3.42
CA THR A 106 -13.20 3.32 4.08
C THR A 106 -12.12 3.65 3.05
N PRO A 107 -11.15 4.49 3.37
CA PRO A 107 -10.01 4.77 2.48
C PRO A 107 -9.22 3.51 2.10
N LEU A 108 -9.28 2.45 2.91
CA LEU A 108 -8.66 1.15 2.61
C LEU A 108 -9.20 0.52 1.30
N ASN A 109 -10.42 0.89 0.88
CA ASN A 109 -11.00 0.41 -0.36
C ASN A 109 -10.11 0.69 -1.58
N LEU A 110 -9.41 1.84 -1.60
CA LEU A 110 -8.50 2.18 -2.70
C LEU A 110 -7.43 1.10 -2.92
N ILE A 111 -6.87 0.56 -1.83
CA ILE A 111 -5.86 -0.50 -1.90
C ILE A 111 -6.49 -1.83 -2.31
N LEU A 112 -7.73 -2.09 -1.93
CA LEU A 112 -8.39 -3.39 -2.05
C LEU A 112 -9.36 -3.52 -3.22
N GLU A 113 -9.72 -2.44 -3.90
CA GLU A 113 -10.69 -2.50 -5.00
C GLU A 113 -10.20 -3.38 -6.17
N ARG A 114 -11.14 -3.92 -6.95
CA ARG A 114 -10.84 -4.87 -8.02
C ARG A 114 -9.93 -4.29 -9.09
N ARG A 115 -10.18 -3.05 -9.49
CA ARG A 115 -9.43 -2.33 -10.51
C ARG A 115 -9.14 -0.92 -10.02
N VAL A 116 -7.87 -0.62 -9.91
CA VAL A 116 -7.37 0.72 -9.59
C VAL A 116 -7.04 1.43 -10.89
N ASP A 117 -7.59 2.62 -11.09
CA ASP A 117 -7.29 3.51 -12.20
C ASP A 117 -7.19 4.93 -11.64
N LEU A 118 -5.97 5.28 -11.24
CA LEU A 118 -5.70 6.55 -10.56
C LEU A 118 -5.74 7.75 -11.50
N GLY A 119 -5.58 7.52 -12.81
CA GLY A 119 -5.62 8.59 -13.82
C GLY A 119 -7.03 8.96 -14.26
N ALA A 120 -8.00 8.06 -14.11
CA ALA A 120 -9.36 8.25 -14.64
C ALA A 120 -10.37 8.78 -13.61
N ARG A 121 -9.97 8.93 -12.34
CA ARG A 121 -10.86 9.36 -11.26
C ARG A 121 -10.35 10.63 -10.60
N ASP A 122 -11.26 11.55 -10.32
CA ASP A 122 -10.99 12.79 -9.57
C ASP A 122 -10.69 12.56 -8.08
N MET A 123 -10.34 11.30 -7.72
CA MET A 123 -10.00 10.95 -6.35
C MET A 123 -8.56 11.30 -5.94
N VAL A 124 -7.67 11.51 -6.91
CA VAL A 124 -6.28 11.88 -6.63
C VAL A 124 -6.19 13.38 -6.42
N ILE A 125 -5.96 13.79 -5.16
CA ILE A 125 -5.84 15.19 -4.76
C ILE A 125 -4.38 15.62 -4.51
N GLY A 126 -3.43 14.68 -4.55
CA GLY A 126 -2.00 14.94 -4.44
C GLY A 126 -1.17 13.80 -5.02
N HIS A 127 -0.12 14.16 -5.77
CA HIS A 127 0.86 13.23 -6.33
C HIS A 127 2.21 13.94 -6.39
N PHE A 128 3.13 13.55 -5.52
CA PHE A 128 4.44 14.18 -5.35
C PHE A 128 5.46 13.18 -4.83
N GLY A 129 6.72 13.54 -4.89
CA GLY A 129 7.81 12.68 -4.45
C GLY A 129 9.16 13.16 -4.95
N ASP A 130 10.14 12.29 -4.85
CA ASP A 130 11.52 12.50 -5.30
C ASP A 130 12.03 11.27 -6.10
N GLU A 131 13.33 11.14 -6.24
CA GLU A 131 13.97 10.02 -6.94
C GLU A 131 13.77 8.67 -6.20
N THR A 132 13.52 8.70 -4.91
CA THR A 132 13.48 7.50 -4.04
C THR A 132 12.08 7.11 -3.64
N THR A 133 11.17 8.07 -3.53
CA THR A 133 9.82 7.87 -3.02
C THR A 133 8.76 8.58 -3.86
N THR A 134 7.57 8.01 -3.89
CA THR A 134 6.38 8.62 -4.48
C THR A 134 5.24 8.57 -3.46
N THR A 135 4.58 9.71 -3.25
CA THR A 135 3.40 9.82 -2.39
C THR A 135 2.18 10.15 -3.23
N LEU A 136 1.14 9.36 -3.03
CA LEU A 136 -0.19 9.53 -3.60
C LEU A 136 -1.14 9.95 -2.47
N VAL A 137 -1.91 11.02 -2.66
CA VAL A 137 -3.01 11.39 -1.76
C VAL A 137 -4.33 11.23 -2.49
N ALA A 138 -5.20 10.42 -1.92
CA ALA A 138 -6.51 10.15 -2.52
C ALA A 138 -7.64 10.36 -1.50
N GLN A 139 -8.76 10.86 -2.02
CA GLN A 139 -9.97 11.14 -1.27
C GLN A 139 -11.17 10.78 -2.14
N ASP A 140 -12.25 10.29 -1.52
CA ASP A 140 -13.51 10.07 -2.23
C ASP A 140 -14.12 11.45 -2.59
N PRO A 141 -14.25 11.79 -3.87
CA PRO A 141 -14.80 13.09 -4.27
C PRO A 141 -16.28 13.23 -3.92
N ASP A 142 -17.02 12.12 -3.83
CA ASP A 142 -18.46 12.11 -3.49
C ASP A 142 -18.71 12.15 -1.99
N ALA A 143 -17.69 11.84 -1.16
CA ALA A 143 -17.80 11.79 0.30
C ALA A 143 -16.47 12.22 0.97
N PRO A 144 -16.00 13.46 0.74
CA PRO A 144 -14.73 13.96 1.27
C PRO A 144 -14.70 13.98 2.81
N GLU A 145 -15.87 14.04 3.46
CA GLU A 145 -16.00 13.95 4.92
C GLU A 145 -15.57 12.59 5.49
N ASN A 146 -15.48 11.52 4.68
CA ASN A 146 -14.94 10.23 5.11
C ASN A 146 -13.42 10.25 5.33
N GLY A 147 -12.76 11.38 4.97
CA GLY A 147 -11.32 11.54 5.10
C GLY A 147 -10.54 11.19 3.83
N ARG A 148 -9.22 11.03 3.96
CA ARG A 148 -8.32 10.74 2.85
C ARG A 148 -7.29 9.67 3.23
N ILE A 149 -6.63 9.12 2.22
CA ILE A 149 -5.49 8.24 2.39
C ILE A 149 -4.26 8.84 1.69
N GLU A 150 -3.15 8.86 2.39
CA GLU A 150 -1.83 9.22 1.87
C GLU A 150 -1.03 7.92 1.76
N ILE A 151 -0.63 7.52 0.55
CA ILE A 151 0.05 6.24 0.29
C ILE A 151 1.44 6.53 -0.22
N GLN A 152 2.45 5.98 0.43
CA GLN A 152 3.85 6.13 0.02
C GLN A 152 4.40 4.83 -0.56
N PHE A 153 5.18 5.01 -1.62
CA PHE A 153 5.89 3.95 -2.32
C PHE A 153 7.39 4.24 -2.33
N SER A 154 8.21 3.20 -2.28
CA SER A 154 9.58 3.27 -2.80
C SER A 154 9.52 3.25 -4.33
N ASN A 155 10.44 3.91 -5.00
CA ASN A 155 10.48 3.92 -6.47
C ASN A 155 11.29 2.74 -7.04
N GLU A 156 12.35 2.28 -6.33
CA GLU A 156 13.20 1.16 -6.77
C GLU A 156 13.53 0.19 -5.60
N PRO A 157 12.94 -1.00 -5.60
CA PRO A 157 11.83 -1.43 -6.46
C PRO A 157 10.55 -0.67 -6.11
N LEU A 158 9.65 -0.51 -7.10
CA LEU A 158 8.34 0.10 -6.83
C LEU A 158 7.55 -0.81 -5.87
N ALA A 159 7.34 -0.32 -4.65
CA ALA A 159 6.65 -1.06 -3.60
C ALA A 159 5.90 -0.13 -2.64
N LEU A 160 4.72 -0.54 -2.22
CA LEU A 160 3.97 0.12 -1.16
C LEU A 160 4.73 0.00 0.16
N THR A 161 5.14 1.12 0.76
CA THR A 161 5.93 1.12 2.00
C THR A 161 5.12 1.54 3.22
N GLU A 162 4.19 2.47 3.05
CA GLU A 162 3.33 2.92 4.13
C GLU A 162 2.07 3.59 3.61
N TRP A 163 1.11 3.77 4.48
CA TRP A 163 0.00 4.70 4.27
C TRP A 163 -0.38 5.40 5.56
N THR A 164 -0.99 6.57 5.41
CA THR A 164 -1.64 7.28 6.50
C THR A 164 -3.11 7.52 6.15
N ILE A 165 -4.01 7.08 6.99
CA ILE A 165 -5.41 7.44 6.94
C ILE A 165 -5.59 8.69 7.80
N VAL A 166 -6.23 9.71 7.21
CA VAL A 166 -6.71 10.88 7.92
C VAL A 166 -8.23 10.80 7.87
N ASP A 167 -8.87 10.57 9.00
CA ASP A 167 -10.32 10.45 9.07
C ASP A 167 -11.03 11.81 8.92
N GLY A 168 -12.36 11.79 8.88
CA GLY A 168 -13.16 13.02 8.76
C GLY A 168 -13.04 13.97 9.95
N GLY A 169 -12.56 13.50 11.08
CA GLY A 169 -12.25 14.31 12.29
C GLY A 169 -10.83 14.89 12.29
N GLY A 170 -9.99 14.46 11.33
CA GLY A 170 -8.60 14.86 11.22
C GLY A 170 -7.62 13.97 11.99
N ALA A 171 -8.09 12.95 12.70
CA ALA A 171 -7.21 11.99 13.39
C ALA A 171 -6.41 11.16 12.38
N ARG A 172 -5.13 10.89 12.69
CA ARG A 172 -4.18 10.25 11.79
C ARG A 172 -3.81 8.86 12.29
N THR A 173 -3.89 7.89 11.39
CA THR A 173 -3.38 6.53 11.63
C THR A 173 -2.39 6.21 10.52
N ARG A 174 -1.10 6.11 10.87
CA ARG A 174 -0.02 5.74 9.95
C ARG A 174 0.35 4.28 10.13
N VAL A 175 0.46 3.57 9.02
CA VAL A 175 0.87 2.17 8.98
C VAL A 175 2.10 2.04 8.10
N VAL A 176 3.20 1.58 8.67
CA VAL A 176 4.48 1.32 8.00
C VAL A 176 4.62 -0.18 7.80
N LEU A 177 5.02 -0.59 6.61
CA LEU A 177 5.16 -2.00 6.22
C LEU A 177 6.64 -2.41 6.14
N SER A 178 6.90 -3.67 6.45
CA SER A 178 8.21 -4.33 6.32
C SER A 178 8.01 -5.82 6.03
N GLU A 179 9.10 -6.52 5.72
CA GLU A 179 9.12 -7.98 5.51
C GLU A 179 8.09 -8.45 4.47
N PHE A 180 8.16 -7.89 3.27
CA PHE A 180 7.19 -8.14 2.20
C PHE A 180 7.36 -9.51 1.55
N GLU A 181 6.24 -10.24 1.42
CA GLU A 181 6.14 -11.45 0.62
C GLU A 181 4.90 -11.37 -0.27
N THR A 182 5.05 -11.59 -1.56
CA THR A 182 3.97 -11.57 -2.55
C THR A 182 3.81 -12.91 -3.25
N GLY A 183 2.74 -13.11 -4.02
CA GLY A 183 2.51 -14.35 -4.75
C GLY A 183 2.12 -15.55 -3.87
N LEU A 184 1.82 -15.33 -2.59
CA LEU A 184 1.44 -16.36 -1.63
C LEU A 184 0.01 -16.88 -1.88
N GLN A 185 -0.23 -18.12 -1.49
CA GLN A 185 -1.58 -18.68 -1.48
C GLN A 185 -2.16 -18.67 -0.07
N PHE A 186 -3.28 -17.96 0.09
CA PHE A 186 -4.00 -17.92 1.35
C PHE A 186 -5.31 -18.69 1.27
N PRO A 187 -5.66 -19.51 2.30
CA PRO A 187 -6.94 -20.19 2.34
C PRO A 187 -8.08 -19.16 2.46
N ALA A 188 -9.22 -19.46 1.84
CA ALA A 188 -10.36 -18.53 1.81
C ALA A 188 -10.87 -18.18 3.24
N ARG A 189 -10.78 -19.14 4.18
CA ARG A 189 -11.18 -18.97 5.58
C ARG A 189 -10.43 -17.84 6.29
N LEU A 190 -9.19 -17.53 5.87
CA LEU A 190 -8.39 -16.46 6.48
C LEU A 190 -9.08 -15.10 6.44
N PHE A 191 -9.98 -14.90 5.48
CA PHE A 191 -10.69 -13.64 5.25
C PHE A 191 -12.22 -13.77 5.46
N ASN A 192 -12.66 -14.84 6.11
CA ASN A 192 -14.08 -15.08 6.34
C ASN A 192 -14.50 -14.54 7.70
N ILE A 193 -15.14 -13.36 7.69
CA ILE A 193 -15.58 -12.65 8.90
C ILE A 193 -16.58 -13.50 9.71
N VAL A 194 -17.50 -14.21 9.05
CA VAL A 194 -18.53 -15.03 9.72
C VAL A 194 -17.86 -16.19 10.46
N GLN A 195 -16.98 -16.93 9.81
CA GLN A 195 -16.24 -18.03 10.44
C GLN A 195 -15.36 -17.54 11.61
N GLU A 196 -14.75 -16.37 11.48
CA GLU A 196 -13.96 -15.77 12.57
C GLU A 196 -14.85 -15.43 13.77
N GLN A 197 -16.03 -14.86 13.51
CA GLN A 197 -17.01 -14.55 14.57
C GLN A 197 -17.51 -15.82 15.28
N GLU A 198 -17.86 -16.86 14.52
CA GLU A 198 -18.26 -18.16 15.08
C GLU A 198 -17.16 -18.78 15.94
N ALA A 199 -15.91 -18.73 15.47
CA ALA A 199 -14.75 -19.25 16.20
C ALA A 199 -14.50 -18.51 17.54
N ARG A 200 -14.93 -17.25 17.66
CA ARG A 200 -14.86 -16.44 18.89
C ARG A 200 -16.08 -16.58 19.78
N GLY A 201 -17.03 -17.45 19.43
CA GLY A 201 -18.23 -17.75 20.20
C GLY A 201 -19.29 -16.66 20.08
N GLY A 202 -19.42 -16.08 18.90
CA GLY A 202 -20.47 -15.13 18.49
C GLY A 202 -21.72 -15.85 18.02
#